data_13cd95e8dbf7245452a130081999f9ca
#
_entry.id   13cd95e8dbf7245452a130081999f9ca
#
_cell.length_a   1.000
_cell.length_b   1.000
_cell.length_c   1.000
_cell.angle_alpha   90.00
_cell.angle_beta   90.00
_cell.angle_gamma   90.00
#
_symmetry.space_group_name_H-M   'P 1'
#
loop_
_entity.id
_entity.type
_entity.pdbx_description
1 polymer ?
#
loop_
_entity_poly.entity_id
_entity_poly.type
_entity_poly.pdbx_seq_one_letter_code
_entity_poly.pdbx_strand_id
1 'polypeptide(L)'
;MKKYGKVFDWQLSLRILGASEKDGAEILIDEAQLPLTVEEFIKETAELELEQFSQCNLMPGAERLLKHLHHCNVPMALCTSEREEYYLLKTKRHQHLFRLLNHRVCVPNNPEIKRGKPYPDCYLACASRFPKPALHPSQVLVFEDSLNGTLSALRAGMQVVMVPDSRMDEEKRRLATYSLPSLDQFKPELFGLPAFPSLSGDE
;
A
#
# COMPACT_ATOMS: atom_id res chain seq x y z
N MET A 1 19.77 13.10 1.04
CA MET A 1 20.89 12.26 0.56
C MET A 1 21.94 13.08 -0.18
N LYS A 2 21.68 13.75 -1.32
CA LYS A 2 22.67 14.55 -2.07
C LYS A 2 23.39 15.62 -1.23
N LYS A 3 22.68 16.32 -0.34
CA LYS A 3 23.21 17.32 0.60
C LYS A 3 24.37 16.77 1.46
N TYR A 4 24.34 15.46 1.74
CA TYR A 4 25.34 14.75 2.55
C TYR A 4 26.34 13.93 1.70
N GLY A 5 26.35 14.12 0.37
CA GLY A 5 27.21 13.37 -0.53
C GLY A 5 26.89 11.88 -0.62
N LYS A 6 25.65 11.48 -0.24
CA LYS A 6 25.21 10.08 -0.22
C LYS A 6 24.31 9.76 -1.41
N VAL A 7 24.38 8.51 -1.87
CA VAL A 7 23.55 8.00 -2.95
C VAL A 7 22.35 7.26 -2.36
N PHE A 8 21.18 7.51 -2.91
CA PHE A 8 19.96 6.75 -2.63
C PHE A 8 19.76 5.78 -3.79
N ASP A 9 20.08 4.53 -3.57
CA ASP A 9 19.97 3.48 -4.58
C ASP A 9 18.68 2.67 -4.44
N TRP A 10 18.48 1.78 -5.38
CA TRP A 10 17.28 0.93 -5.40
C TRP A 10 17.24 -0.08 -4.24
N GLN A 11 18.39 -0.62 -3.84
CA GLN A 11 18.44 -1.60 -2.74
C GLN A 11 17.99 -0.95 -1.43
N LEU A 12 18.41 0.28 -1.19
CA LEU A 12 17.99 1.05 -0.04
C LEU A 12 16.49 1.40 -0.12
N SER A 13 15.97 1.74 -1.31
CA SER A 13 14.53 1.95 -1.53
C SER A 13 13.71 0.72 -1.16
N LEU A 14 14.14 -0.48 -1.56
CA LEU A 14 13.43 -1.73 -1.25
C LEU A 14 13.35 -2.01 0.26
N ARG A 15 14.33 -1.57 1.03
CA ARG A 15 14.38 -1.81 2.49
C ARG A 15 13.37 -0.94 3.25
N ILE A 16 13.09 0.24 2.74
CA ILE A 16 12.15 1.18 3.38
C ILE A 16 10.72 1.06 2.83
N LEU A 17 10.55 0.39 1.69
CA LEU A 17 9.24 0.27 1.04
C LEU A 17 8.24 -0.44 1.96
N GLY A 18 7.12 0.25 2.26
CA GLY A 18 6.08 -0.25 3.18
C GLY A 18 6.41 -0.16 4.66
N ALA A 19 7.58 0.38 5.04
CA ALA A 19 7.91 0.70 6.42
C ALA A 19 7.12 1.92 6.93
N SER A 20 7.08 2.13 8.23
CA SER A 20 6.61 3.40 8.78
C SER A 20 7.61 4.52 8.48
N GLU A 21 7.18 5.78 8.52
CA GLU A 21 8.06 6.94 8.33
C GLU A 21 9.27 6.89 9.27
N LYS A 22 9.04 6.54 10.55
CA LYS A 22 10.09 6.44 11.56
C LYS A 22 11.07 5.31 11.23
N ASP A 23 10.57 4.09 10.97
CA ASP A 23 11.42 2.94 10.66
C ASP A 23 12.19 3.16 9.36
N GLY A 24 11.56 3.78 8.35
CA GLY A 24 12.21 4.15 7.09
C GLY A 24 13.31 5.19 7.30
N ALA A 25 13.10 6.19 8.14
CA ALA A 25 14.11 7.18 8.49
C ALA A 25 15.29 6.55 9.24
N GLU A 26 15.03 5.68 10.22
CA GLU A 26 16.07 4.94 10.95
C GLU A 26 16.95 4.13 9.99
N ILE A 27 16.34 3.34 9.10
CA ILE A 27 17.06 2.56 8.09
C ILE A 27 17.92 3.46 7.19
N LEU A 28 17.38 4.58 6.72
CA LEU A 28 18.10 5.51 5.84
C LEU A 28 19.28 6.18 6.54
N ILE A 29 19.11 6.57 7.79
CA ILE A 29 20.16 7.19 8.59
C ILE A 29 21.30 6.20 8.83
N ASP A 30 20.97 4.98 9.27
CA ASP A 30 21.96 3.96 9.60
C ASP A 30 22.73 3.48 8.34
N GLU A 31 22.03 3.12 7.28
CA GLU A 31 22.65 2.58 6.07
C GLU A 31 23.49 3.61 5.33
N ALA A 32 23.02 4.85 5.27
CA ALA A 32 23.74 5.92 4.62
C ALA A 32 24.71 6.66 5.56
N GLN A 33 24.74 6.28 6.85
CA GLN A 33 25.54 6.93 7.88
C GLN A 33 25.35 8.46 7.85
N LEU A 34 24.07 8.90 7.93
CA LEU A 34 23.75 10.32 7.95
C LEU A 34 24.00 10.90 9.33
N PRO A 35 24.57 12.12 9.43
CA PRO A 35 24.80 12.81 10.70
C PRO A 35 23.52 13.52 11.18
N LEU A 36 22.43 12.76 11.31
CA LEU A 36 21.10 13.28 11.66
C LEU A 36 20.42 12.37 12.67
N THR A 37 19.59 12.94 13.53
CA THR A 37 18.57 12.21 14.25
C THR A 37 17.37 11.92 13.34
N VAL A 38 16.50 11.00 13.76
CA VAL A 38 15.25 10.68 13.04
C VAL A 38 14.37 11.92 12.87
N GLU A 39 14.24 12.70 13.94
CA GLU A 39 13.44 13.93 13.96
C GLU A 39 13.98 14.99 13.00
N GLU A 40 15.31 15.17 12.95
CA GLU A 40 15.96 16.08 12.01
C GLU A 40 15.77 15.63 10.57
N PHE A 41 15.92 14.33 10.29
CA PHE A 41 15.73 13.76 8.97
C PHE A 41 14.29 13.98 8.48
N ILE A 42 13.29 13.63 9.29
CA ILE A 42 11.87 13.81 8.97
C ILE A 42 11.56 15.29 8.70
N LYS A 43 12.10 16.19 9.54
CA LYS A 43 11.91 17.63 9.35
C LYS A 43 12.52 18.15 8.04
N GLU A 44 13.73 17.67 7.67
CA GLU A 44 14.41 18.09 6.45
C GLU A 44 13.72 17.57 5.17
N THR A 45 13.06 16.41 5.26
CA THR A 45 12.38 15.80 4.10
C THR A 45 10.95 16.30 3.91
N ALA A 46 10.31 16.80 4.98
CA ALA A 46 8.89 17.16 4.99
C ALA A 46 8.47 18.14 3.86
N GLU A 47 9.25 19.18 3.60
CA GLU A 47 8.92 20.15 2.54
C GLU A 47 8.97 19.52 1.14
N LEU A 48 9.99 18.69 0.87
CA LEU A 48 10.15 17.97 -0.39
C LEU A 48 9.03 16.94 -0.59
N GLU A 49 8.63 16.24 0.47
CA GLU A 49 7.55 15.28 0.46
C GLU A 49 6.20 15.95 0.19
N LEU A 50 5.92 17.10 0.80
CA LEU A 50 4.69 17.86 0.57
C LEU A 50 4.52 18.24 -0.90
N GLU A 51 5.58 18.71 -1.56
CA GLU A 51 5.55 19.07 -2.97
C GLU A 51 5.28 17.84 -3.85
N GLN A 52 6.02 16.76 -3.64
CA GLN A 52 5.92 15.55 -4.45
C GLN A 52 4.58 14.81 -4.24
N PHE A 53 4.13 14.68 -3.00
CA PHE A 53 2.91 13.95 -2.67
C PHE A 53 1.65 14.58 -3.25
N SER A 54 1.64 15.91 -3.40
CA SER A 54 0.52 16.61 -4.03
C SER A 54 0.34 16.28 -5.53
N GLN A 55 1.36 15.72 -6.16
CA GLN A 55 1.40 15.37 -7.59
C GLN A 55 1.22 13.86 -7.86
N CYS A 56 0.93 13.05 -6.84
CA CYS A 56 0.75 11.61 -7.02
C CYS A 56 -0.30 11.27 -8.06
N ASN A 57 0.01 10.32 -8.93
CA ASN A 57 -0.91 9.74 -9.89
C ASN A 57 -1.36 8.35 -9.45
N LEU A 58 -2.48 7.90 -10.01
CA LEU A 58 -2.92 6.52 -9.82
C LEU A 58 -2.02 5.56 -10.58
N MET A 59 -1.80 4.38 -10.00
CA MET A 59 -1.18 3.28 -10.74
C MET A 59 -2.14 2.76 -11.83
N PRO A 60 -1.60 2.27 -12.96
CA PRO A 60 -2.42 1.73 -14.05
C PRO A 60 -3.39 0.66 -13.55
N GLY A 61 -4.65 0.73 -13.98
CA GLY A 61 -5.71 -0.21 -13.60
C GLY A 61 -6.41 0.08 -12.27
N ALA A 62 -5.85 0.92 -11.40
CA ALA A 62 -6.41 1.19 -10.07
C ALA A 62 -7.82 1.81 -10.14
N GLU A 63 -8.03 2.80 -11.00
CA GLU A 63 -9.33 3.43 -11.17
C GLU A 63 -10.39 2.44 -11.66
N ARG A 64 -10.05 1.64 -12.68
CA ARG A 64 -10.94 0.62 -13.23
C ARG A 64 -11.34 -0.39 -12.15
N LEU A 65 -10.37 -0.88 -11.39
CA LEU A 65 -10.61 -1.86 -10.33
C LEU A 65 -11.52 -1.30 -9.24
N LEU A 66 -11.22 -0.11 -8.70
CA LEU A 66 -12.02 0.50 -7.63
C LEU A 66 -13.46 0.76 -8.06
N LYS A 67 -13.67 1.30 -9.27
CA LYS A 67 -15.02 1.55 -9.82
C LYS A 67 -15.79 0.25 -10.03
N HIS A 68 -15.13 -0.78 -10.55
CA HIS A 68 -15.76 -2.08 -10.79
C HIS A 68 -16.19 -2.75 -9.50
N LEU A 69 -15.30 -2.85 -8.52
CA LEU A 69 -15.61 -3.46 -7.23
C LEU A 69 -16.72 -2.70 -6.48
N HIS A 70 -16.71 -1.37 -6.56
CA HIS A 70 -17.77 -0.55 -5.99
C HIS A 70 -19.12 -0.80 -6.68
N HIS A 71 -19.15 -0.84 -8.00
CA HIS A 71 -20.36 -1.14 -8.77
C HIS A 71 -20.94 -2.51 -8.43
N CYS A 72 -20.06 -3.48 -8.16
CA CYS A 72 -20.45 -4.84 -7.73
C CYS A 72 -20.75 -4.96 -6.23
N ASN A 73 -20.78 -3.85 -5.49
CA ASN A 73 -21.01 -3.82 -4.03
C ASN A 73 -20.01 -4.67 -3.23
N VAL A 74 -18.79 -4.83 -3.73
CA VAL A 74 -17.70 -5.49 -2.99
C VAL A 74 -17.16 -4.51 -1.94
N PRO A 75 -17.16 -4.86 -0.64
CA PRO A 75 -16.63 -3.98 0.40
C PRO A 75 -15.13 -3.76 0.21
N MET A 76 -14.70 -2.50 0.31
CA MET A 76 -13.32 -2.10 0.11
C MET A 76 -12.83 -1.19 1.22
N ALA A 77 -11.58 -1.36 1.64
CA ALA A 77 -10.93 -0.46 2.60
C ALA A 77 -9.48 -0.21 2.22
N LEU A 78 -8.91 0.87 2.74
CA LEU A 78 -7.49 1.18 2.63
C LEU A 78 -6.79 0.92 3.96
N CYS A 79 -5.61 0.26 3.91
CA CYS A 79 -4.71 0.12 5.04
C CYS A 79 -3.30 0.59 4.62
N THR A 80 -2.84 1.69 5.20
CA THR A 80 -1.58 2.33 4.84
C THR A 80 -0.69 2.58 6.05
N SER A 81 0.63 2.48 5.86
CA SER A 81 1.63 2.90 6.85
C SER A 81 1.81 4.43 6.90
N GLU A 82 1.17 5.15 6.02
CA GLU A 82 1.23 6.61 5.96
C GLU A 82 0.42 7.27 7.08
N ARG A 83 0.86 8.47 7.50
CA ARG A 83 0.06 9.37 8.34
C ARG A 83 -1.14 9.91 7.55
N GLU A 84 -2.20 10.25 8.27
CA GLU A 84 -3.43 10.74 7.64
C GLU A 84 -3.22 12.01 6.80
N GLU A 85 -2.35 12.91 7.24
CA GLU A 85 -2.01 14.13 6.51
C GLU A 85 -1.42 13.82 5.13
N TYR A 86 -0.48 12.88 5.05
CA TYR A 86 0.13 12.48 3.79
C TYR A 86 -0.83 11.67 2.91
N TYR A 87 -1.66 10.83 3.51
CA TYR A 87 -2.74 10.18 2.78
C TYR A 87 -3.65 11.20 2.10
N LEU A 88 -4.12 12.21 2.83
CA LEU A 88 -5.00 13.25 2.30
C LEU A 88 -4.32 14.04 1.16
N LEU A 89 -3.04 14.32 1.31
CA LEU A 89 -2.26 15.03 0.29
C LEU A 89 -2.08 14.18 -0.97
N LYS A 90 -1.62 12.92 -0.84
CA LYS A 90 -1.43 11.99 -1.96
C LYS A 90 -2.72 11.71 -2.73
N THR A 91 -3.86 11.67 -2.04
CA THR A 91 -5.16 11.35 -2.64
C THR A 91 -5.97 12.57 -3.07
N LYS A 92 -5.48 13.80 -2.82
CA LYS A 92 -6.20 15.06 -3.06
C LYS A 92 -6.82 15.15 -4.46
N ARG A 93 -6.09 14.74 -5.48
CA ARG A 93 -6.52 14.77 -6.89
C ARG A 93 -7.49 13.64 -7.25
N HIS A 94 -7.59 12.60 -6.41
CA HIS A 94 -8.31 11.35 -6.67
C HIS A 94 -9.39 11.05 -5.63
N GLN A 95 -9.81 12.04 -4.84
CA GLN A 95 -10.77 11.85 -3.75
C GLN A 95 -12.09 11.20 -4.19
N HIS A 96 -12.52 11.44 -5.43
CA HIS A 96 -13.73 10.82 -6.00
C HIS A 96 -13.66 9.29 -6.02
N LEU A 97 -12.44 8.70 -6.15
CA LEU A 97 -12.22 7.26 -6.09
C LEU A 97 -12.08 6.77 -4.64
N PHE A 98 -11.34 7.50 -3.80
CA PHE A 98 -11.12 7.10 -2.42
C PHE A 98 -12.38 7.21 -1.55
N ARG A 99 -13.41 7.96 -1.98
CA ARG A 99 -14.75 7.96 -1.38
C ARG A 99 -15.55 6.68 -1.64
N LEU A 100 -15.12 5.83 -2.59
CA LEU A 100 -15.75 4.53 -2.86
C LEU A 100 -15.41 3.49 -1.78
N LEU A 101 -14.39 3.75 -0.96
CA LEU A 101 -13.96 2.87 0.12
C LEU A 101 -14.87 3.01 1.34
N ASN A 102 -15.18 1.90 2.00
CA ASN A 102 -16.00 1.89 3.21
C ASN A 102 -15.30 2.61 4.37
N HIS A 103 -13.99 2.43 4.50
CA HIS A 103 -13.17 3.09 5.53
C HIS A 103 -11.69 3.07 5.14
N ARG A 104 -10.88 3.77 5.94
CA ARG A 104 -9.42 3.74 5.85
C ARG A 104 -8.78 3.55 7.22
N VAL A 105 -7.60 2.97 7.23
CA VAL A 105 -6.71 2.82 8.37
C VAL A 105 -5.35 3.39 8.02
N CYS A 106 -5.02 4.55 8.59
CA CYS A 106 -3.68 5.12 8.58
C CYS A 106 -3.00 4.64 9.86
N VAL A 107 -2.07 3.70 9.77
CA VAL A 107 -1.50 2.99 10.93
C VAL A 107 -0.99 3.94 12.02
N PRO A 108 -0.21 5.01 11.72
CA PRO A 108 0.29 5.92 12.74
C PRO A 108 -0.79 6.69 13.50
N ASN A 109 -1.98 6.83 12.92
CA ASN A 109 -3.11 7.53 13.54
C ASN A 109 -4.06 6.59 14.31
N ASN A 110 -3.69 5.31 14.44
CA ASN A 110 -4.51 4.29 15.10
C ASN A 110 -3.72 3.64 16.25
N PRO A 111 -3.78 4.19 17.47
CA PRO A 111 -2.96 3.76 18.59
C PRO A 111 -3.23 2.34 19.09
N GLU A 112 -4.37 1.75 18.72
CA GLU A 112 -4.69 0.35 18.98
C GLU A 112 -3.85 -0.62 18.14
N ILE A 113 -3.27 -0.17 17.02
CA ILE A 113 -2.38 -0.97 16.19
C ILE A 113 -0.97 -0.87 16.77
N LYS A 114 -0.56 -1.90 17.48
CA LYS A 114 0.71 -1.90 18.23
C LYS A 114 1.93 -2.04 17.33
N ARG A 115 1.80 -2.77 16.23
CA ARG A 115 2.90 -3.06 15.30
C ARG A 115 2.45 -2.81 13.88
N GLY A 116 3.21 -2.02 13.15
CA GLY A 116 3.02 -1.79 11.72
C GLY A 116 3.42 -2.99 10.87
N LYS A 117 3.32 -2.87 9.55
CA LYS A 117 3.82 -3.86 8.58
C LYS A 117 5.33 -4.12 8.86
N PRO A 118 5.79 -5.37 8.89
CA PRO A 118 5.18 -6.60 8.37
C PRO A 118 4.36 -7.41 9.40
N TYR A 119 3.96 -6.87 10.53
CA TYR A 119 3.08 -7.53 11.48
C TYR A 119 1.62 -7.48 10.99
N PRO A 120 0.77 -8.49 11.36
CA PRO A 120 -0.59 -8.61 10.81
C PRO A 120 -1.59 -7.61 11.39
N ASP A 121 -1.22 -6.91 12.45
CA ASP A 121 -2.08 -6.11 13.30
C ASP A 121 -2.95 -5.10 12.50
N CYS A 122 -2.33 -4.40 11.55
CA CYS A 122 -3.02 -3.37 10.76
C CYS A 122 -4.09 -3.96 9.82
N TYR A 123 -3.83 -5.08 9.17
CA TYR A 123 -4.80 -5.72 8.29
C TYR A 123 -5.94 -6.38 9.06
N LEU A 124 -5.64 -7.01 10.19
CA LEU A 124 -6.67 -7.56 11.07
C LEU A 124 -7.58 -6.45 11.61
N ALA A 125 -7.01 -5.34 12.08
CA ALA A 125 -7.78 -4.17 12.52
C ALA A 125 -8.61 -3.57 11.38
N CYS A 126 -8.05 -3.44 10.18
CA CYS A 126 -8.76 -2.93 9.02
C CYS A 126 -9.94 -3.84 8.64
N ALA A 127 -9.73 -5.15 8.56
CA ALA A 127 -10.76 -6.12 8.20
C ALA A 127 -11.90 -6.17 9.23
N SER A 128 -11.60 -6.03 10.52
CA SER A 128 -12.61 -6.05 11.59
C SER A 128 -13.57 -4.84 11.57
N ARG A 129 -13.20 -3.75 10.89
CA ARG A 129 -14.02 -2.52 10.83
C ARG A 129 -15.11 -2.54 9.75
N PHE A 130 -15.17 -3.56 8.91
CA PHE A 130 -16.31 -3.70 8.00
C PHE A 130 -17.59 -3.96 8.78
N PRO A 131 -18.74 -3.39 8.37
CA PRO A 131 -20.03 -3.62 9.04
C PRO A 131 -20.41 -5.12 9.10
N LYS A 132 -19.96 -5.87 8.10
CA LYS A 132 -20.06 -7.34 8.04
C LYS A 132 -18.66 -7.88 7.74
N PRO A 133 -17.83 -8.11 8.76
CA PRO A 133 -16.51 -8.65 8.56
C PRO A 133 -16.56 -10.04 7.92
N ALA A 134 -15.51 -10.38 7.16
CA ALA A 134 -15.35 -11.73 6.64
C ALA A 134 -15.30 -12.76 7.79
N LEU A 135 -15.93 -13.91 7.60
CA LEU A 135 -15.96 -14.98 8.62
C LEU A 135 -14.57 -15.58 8.84
N HIS A 136 -13.74 -15.57 7.80
CA HIS A 136 -12.38 -16.07 7.85
C HIS A 136 -11.42 -15.12 7.12
N PRO A 137 -10.21 -14.88 7.64
CA PRO A 137 -9.23 -14.00 6.99
C PRO A 137 -8.93 -14.38 5.53
N SER A 138 -8.94 -15.67 5.17
CA SER A 138 -8.73 -16.13 3.79
C SER A 138 -9.77 -15.65 2.78
N GLN A 139 -10.88 -15.06 3.24
CA GLN A 139 -11.89 -14.42 2.40
C GLN A 139 -11.57 -12.94 2.11
N VAL A 140 -10.48 -12.43 2.67
CA VAL A 140 -10.01 -11.07 2.43
C VAL A 140 -8.89 -11.12 1.38
N LEU A 141 -9.04 -10.31 0.33
CA LEU A 141 -8.02 -10.11 -0.69
C LEU A 141 -7.34 -8.76 -0.46
N VAL A 142 -6.03 -8.80 -0.36
CA VAL A 142 -5.18 -7.61 -0.16
C VAL A 142 -4.40 -7.33 -1.45
N PHE A 143 -4.37 -6.08 -1.89
CA PHE A 143 -3.49 -5.61 -2.94
C PHE A 143 -2.31 -4.87 -2.30
N GLU A 144 -1.11 -5.26 -2.65
CA GLU A 144 0.13 -4.72 -2.08
C GLU A 144 1.22 -4.53 -3.14
N ASP A 145 2.12 -3.60 -2.88
CA ASP A 145 3.30 -3.34 -3.71
C ASP A 145 4.61 -3.69 -3.00
N SER A 146 4.58 -3.78 -1.68
CA SER A 146 5.75 -3.95 -0.80
C SER A 146 5.87 -5.35 -0.23
N LEU A 147 7.11 -5.75 0.06
CA LEU A 147 7.38 -7.00 0.79
C LEU A 147 6.79 -6.96 2.20
N ASN A 148 6.96 -5.85 2.92
CA ASN A 148 6.43 -5.70 4.28
C ASN A 148 4.91 -5.81 4.31
N GLY A 149 4.21 -5.20 3.37
CA GLY A 149 2.76 -5.30 3.27
C GLY A 149 2.30 -6.70 2.89
N THR A 150 2.98 -7.34 1.92
CA THR A 150 2.71 -8.73 1.55
C THR A 150 2.85 -9.67 2.75
N LEU A 151 3.96 -9.58 3.48
CA LEU A 151 4.18 -10.40 4.68
C LEU A 151 3.15 -10.13 5.77
N SER A 152 2.74 -8.87 5.94
CA SER A 152 1.71 -8.48 6.91
C SER A 152 0.37 -9.15 6.60
N ALA A 153 -0.08 -9.10 5.34
CA ALA A 153 -1.33 -9.71 4.91
C ALA A 153 -1.30 -11.25 4.99
N LEU A 154 -0.21 -11.88 4.57
CA LEU A 154 -0.03 -13.33 4.71
C LEU A 154 -0.06 -13.79 6.17
N ARG A 155 0.61 -13.06 7.06
CA ARG A 155 0.59 -13.34 8.51
C ARG A 155 -0.78 -13.12 9.13
N ALA A 156 -1.62 -12.27 8.54
CA ALA A 156 -3.02 -12.12 8.90
C ALA A 156 -3.90 -13.27 8.38
N GLY A 157 -3.37 -14.22 7.62
CA GLY A 157 -4.11 -15.31 6.99
C GLY A 157 -4.92 -14.91 5.76
N MET A 158 -4.59 -13.76 5.15
CA MET A 158 -5.29 -13.20 4.00
C MET A 158 -4.63 -13.60 2.68
N GLN A 159 -5.38 -13.52 1.58
CA GLN A 159 -4.84 -13.66 0.23
C GLN A 159 -4.21 -12.34 -0.24
N VAL A 160 -3.12 -12.43 -1.02
CA VAL A 160 -2.38 -11.24 -1.45
C VAL A 160 -2.14 -11.25 -2.95
N VAL A 161 -2.57 -10.19 -3.61
CA VAL A 161 -2.16 -9.85 -4.97
C VAL A 161 -1.05 -8.79 -4.85
N MET A 162 0.16 -9.17 -5.22
CA MET A 162 1.30 -8.25 -5.20
C MET A 162 1.47 -7.60 -6.58
N VAL A 163 1.57 -6.27 -6.59
CA VAL A 163 1.86 -5.45 -7.78
C VAL A 163 3.17 -4.70 -7.53
N PRO A 164 4.29 -5.40 -7.57
CA PRO A 164 5.58 -4.84 -7.15
C PRO A 164 6.20 -3.95 -8.22
N ASP A 165 7.14 -3.11 -7.81
CA ASP A 165 8.07 -2.49 -8.76
C ASP A 165 8.79 -3.57 -9.58
N SER A 166 9.01 -3.31 -10.87
CA SER A 166 9.61 -4.26 -11.81
C SER A 166 11.02 -4.72 -11.43
N ARG A 167 11.70 -3.96 -10.59
CA ARG A 167 13.06 -4.24 -10.08
C ARG A 167 13.09 -5.14 -8.85
N MET A 168 11.92 -5.47 -8.24
CA MET A 168 11.87 -6.36 -7.08
C MET A 168 12.29 -7.78 -7.46
N ASP A 169 13.08 -8.43 -6.60
CA ASP A 169 13.54 -9.80 -6.79
C ASP A 169 12.37 -10.78 -6.94
N GLU A 170 12.52 -11.74 -7.85
CA GLU A 170 11.48 -12.72 -8.14
C GLU A 170 11.12 -13.59 -6.92
N GLU A 171 12.12 -13.95 -6.10
CA GLU A 171 11.92 -14.72 -4.87
C GLU A 171 10.95 -14.00 -3.91
N LYS A 172 11.07 -12.67 -3.78
CA LYS A 172 10.17 -11.86 -2.96
C LYS A 172 8.76 -11.81 -3.54
N ARG A 173 8.64 -11.71 -4.88
CA ARG A 173 7.33 -11.70 -5.56
C ARG A 173 6.57 -13.01 -5.39
N ARG A 174 7.28 -14.14 -5.37
CA ARG A 174 6.70 -15.49 -5.19
C ARG A 174 6.09 -15.74 -3.82
N LEU A 175 6.33 -14.88 -2.84
CA LEU A 175 5.71 -14.99 -1.51
C LEU A 175 4.21 -14.66 -1.54
N ALA A 176 3.77 -13.80 -2.45
CA ALA A 176 2.35 -13.44 -2.58
C ALA A 176 1.52 -14.63 -3.10
N THR A 177 0.22 -14.63 -2.81
CA THR A 177 -0.73 -15.59 -3.40
C THR A 177 -0.71 -15.49 -4.92
N TYR A 178 -0.60 -14.28 -5.44
CA TYR A 178 -0.47 -13.98 -6.86
C TYR A 178 0.35 -12.71 -7.06
N SER A 179 1.16 -12.64 -8.11
CA SER A 179 1.92 -11.44 -8.44
C SER A 179 1.71 -11.06 -9.90
N LEU A 180 1.52 -9.77 -10.16
CA LEU A 180 1.32 -9.25 -11.51
C LEU A 180 1.99 -7.87 -11.67
N PRO A 181 2.39 -7.51 -12.89
CA PRO A 181 3.14 -6.28 -13.12
C PRO A 181 2.28 -5.02 -13.06
N SER A 182 0.95 -5.15 -13.19
CA SER A 182 0.01 -4.02 -13.19
C SER A 182 -1.40 -4.48 -12.87
N LEU A 183 -2.18 -3.65 -12.19
CA LEU A 183 -3.61 -3.90 -11.93
C LEU A 183 -4.45 -3.98 -13.22
N ASP A 184 -3.94 -3.49 -14.35
CA ASP A 184 -4.59 -3.67 -15.66
C ASP A 184 -4.72 -5.14 -16.05
N GLN A 185 -3.81 -6.00 -15.56
CA GLN A 185 -3.79 -7.43 -15.83
C GLN A 185 -4.56 -8.25 -14.79
N PHE A 186 -5.11 -7.60 -13.75
CA PHE A 186 -5.84 -8.30 -12.71
C PHE A 186 -7.14 -8.90 -13.27
N LYS A 187 -7.41 -10.14 -12.90
CA LYS A 187 -8.61 -10.90 -13.24
C LYS A 187 -9.38 -11.21 -11.96
N PRO A 188 -10.44 -10.44 -11.64
CA PRO A 188 -11.18 -10.59 -10.39
C PRO A 188 -11.74 -11.99 -10.17
N GLU A 189 -12.17 -12.65 -11.22
CA GLU A 189 -12.77 -13.99 -11.21
C GLU A 189 -11.83 -15.09 -10.67
N LEU A 190 -10.52 -14.89 -10.72
CA LEU A 190 -9.53 -15.81 -10.12
C LEU A 190 -9.63 -15.86 -8.59
N PHE A 191 -10.23 -14.85 -7.98
CA PHE A 191 -10.40 -14.70 -6.54
C PHE A 191 -11.87 -14.76 -6.11
N GLY A 192 -12.75 -15.27 -6.98
CA GLY A 192 -14.19 -15.35 -6.70
C GLY A 192 -14.89 -13.99 -6.68
N LEU A 193 -14.24 -12.92 -7.17
CA LEU A 193 -14.84 -11.61 -7.35
C LEU A 193 -15.58 -11.55 -8.70
N PRO A 194 -16.59 -10.67 -8.85
CA PRO A 194 -17.26 -10.45 -10.13
C PRO A 194 -16.26 -10.11 -11.23
N ALA A 195 -16.36 -10.79 -12.37
CA ALA A 195 -15.51 -10.51 -13.54
C ALA A 195 -15.73 -9.09 -14.07
N PHE A 196 -14.70 -8.51 -14.67
CA PHE A 196 -14.88 -7.27 -15.42
C PHE A 196 -15.90 -7.47 -16.54
N PRO A 197 -16.72 -6.46 -16.86
CA PRO A 197 -17.59 -6.52 -18.03
C PRO A 197 -16.76 -6.89 -19.27
N SER A 198 -17.27 -7.81 -20.08
CA SER A 198 -16.70 -8.07 -21.40
C SER A 198 -16.69 -6.75 -22.17
N LEU A 199 -15.58 -6.41 -22.80
CA LEU A 199 -15.60 -5.40 -23.84
C LEU A 199 -16.44 -6.01 -24.96
N SER A 200 -17.79 -5.87 -24.86
CA SER A 200 -18.65 -6.13 -26.00
C SER A 200 -18.19 -5.17 -27.08
N GLY A 201 -17.54 -5.75 -28.08
CA GLY A 201 -17.24 -5.06 -29.32
C GLY A 201 -18.53 -4.44 -29.85
N ASP A 202 -18.34 -3.30 -30.42
CA ASP A 202 -19.31 -2.54 -31.19
C ASP A 202 -20.28 -3.46 -31.98
N GLU A 203 -21.57 -3.31 -31.70
CA GLU A 203 -22.59 -3.48 -32.70
C GLU A 203 -22.95 -2.12 -33.30
#